data_77b21f3edc2ecc2a48f8edd68e3d12d4
#
_entry.id   77b21f3edc2ecc2a48f8edd68e3d12d4
#
_cell.length_a   1.000
_cell.length_b   1.000
_cell.length_c   1.000
_cell.angle_alpha   90.00
_cell.angle_beta   90.00
_cell.angle_gamma   90.00
#
_symmetry.space_group_name_H-M   'P 1'
#
loop_
_entity.id
_entity.type
_entity.pdbx_description
1 polymer ?
#
loop_
_entity_poly.entity_id
_entity_poly.type
_entity_poly.pdbx_seq_one_letter_code
_entity_poly.pdbx_strand_id
1 'polypeptide(L)'
;VLFRSQDTDAQQWGIFRRIHLAPDSHEGGGGLVLVGDPKQAIYAFRGADVYSYLDARDEGPAAHALRENQRSVPGLVNAVNALFGKGDPFGVPGIEFEPAGVGLKARRALTEEAGDAAPRAPLTVLRFAGDAGGGALDADRASELAVSITVAEILRLLGAGLRLDDAPVEPSDIAVLVDSHRQGSLVKRALGAVGVGAVEISRERVVASPQAEELSRWLAAVAEPADAGLLRAALLATPAGLDAAALESLAGDPAAWNAWVEHFAACRDAWAQHGPPAALRRLLFGTGAAGRLAALGDGERRLTNLLHLFELIAASDEASQGPRQAWRWLARARAGDEQSGEAFELRLDSDENLVRILTVHKSKGLEFPFVFLPFAWQGRTAKAEAPFVHHHGPGSRSGEASHWQPVLELSDRPADGAIAQRLFEVDAESVRRLYVALTRAEQRCHVLWGPVAAAASTPLARRLAALADLPEDPKAASDPEALARAADAWRDAAEPGSVAVVDVTE
;
A
#
# COMPACT_ATOMS: atom_id res chain seq x y z
N VAL A 1 -4.53 22.12 17.99
CA VAL A 1 -4.70 21.26 16.80
C VAL A 1 -3.57 20.25 16.78
N LEU A 2 -3.88 18.97 16.64
CA LEU A 2 -2.92 17.88 16.50
C LEU A 2 -2.83 17.49 15.02
N PHE A 3 -1.60 17.44 14.46
CA PHE A 3 -1.42 17.31 13.03
C PHE A 3 -0.17 16.48 12.66
N ARG A 4 -0.28 15.59 11.65
CA ARG A 4 0.86 14.83 11.13
C ARG A 4 1.64 15.65 10.11
N SER A 5 2.68 16.32 10.56
CA SER A 5 3.40 17.34 9.78
C SER A 5 4.32 16.78 8.69
N GLN A 6 4.83 15.55 8.81
CA GLN A 6 5.72 14.96 7.79
C GLN A 6 5.04 14.65 6.44
N ASP A 7 3.71 14.70 6.37
CA ASP A 7 2.94 14.42 5.16
C ASP A 7 2.29 15.68 4.57
N THR A 8 2.75 16.86 4.99
CA THR A 8 2.24 18.17 4.59
C THR A 8 3.02 18.74 3.41
N ASP A 9 2.36 19.54 2.60
CA ASP A 9 2.98 20.38 1.61
C ASP A 9 3.25 21.81 2.15
N ALA A 10 4.04 22.60 1.40
CA ALA A 10 4.41 23.96 1.78
C ALA A 10 3.20 24.91 1.91
N GLN A 11 2.12 24.69 1.13
CA GLN A 11 0.92 25.54 1.21
C GLN A 11 0.12 25.23 2.47
N GLN A 12 -0.04 23.96 2.80
CA GLN A 12 -0.70 23.52 4.02
C GLN A 12 0.07 24.03 5.25
N TRP A 13 1.41 23.93 5.25
CA TRP A 13 2.22 24.51 6.30
C TRP A 13 2.02 26.03 6.41
N GLY A 14 2.03 26.74 5.29
CA GLY A 14 1.77 28.19 5.24
C GLY A 14 0.43 28.58 5.85
N ILE A 15 -0.63 27.77 5.66
CA ILE A 15 -1.95 27.98 6.27
C ILE A 15 -1.87 27.81 7.78
N PHE A 16 -1.30 26.70 8.28
CA PHE A 16 -1.18 26.45 9.73
C PHE A 16 -0.34 27.51 10.42
N ARG A 17 0.79 27.90 9.82
CA ARG A 17 1.66 28.97 10.29
C ARG A 17 0.88 30.28 10.46
N ARG A 18 0.07 30.65 9.46
CA ARG A 18 -0.73 31.88 9.48
C ARG A 18 -1.81 31.87 10.54
N ILE A 19 -2.44 30.72 10.75
CA ILE A 19 -3.53 30.59 11.75
C ILE A 19 -2.98 30.55 13.19
N HIS A 20 -1.84 29.88 13.42
CA HIS A 20 -1.41 29.52 14.76
C HIS A 20 -0.13 30.20 15.23
N LEU A 21 0.73 30.69 14.31
CA LEU A 21 2.02 31.30 14.63
C LEU A 21 2.12 32.76 14.25
N ALA A 22 1.08 33.37 13.66
CA ALA A 22 1.05 34.79 13.39
C ALA A 22 1.04 35.59 14.72
N PRO A 23 1.70 36.77 14.77
CA PRO A 23 1.77 37.57 16.00
C PRO A 23 0.40 37.90 16.63
N ASP A 24 -0.61 38.04 15.81
CA ASP A 24 -1.98 38.39 16.22
C ASP A 24 -2.84 37.17 16.61
N SER A 25 -2.31 35.93 16.49
CA SER A 25 -3.04 34.70 16.76
C SER A 25 -3.20 34.37 18.26
N HIS A 26 -2.57 35.12 19.16
CA HIS A 26 -2.50 34.81 20.59
C HIS A 26 -3.71 35.29 21.42
N GLU A 27 -4.63 36.05 20.86
CA GLU A 27 -5.81 36.53 21.60
C GLU A 27 -6.84 35.41 21.92
N GLY A 28 -6.69 34.20 21.32
CA GLY A 28 -7.61 33.07 21.51
C GLY A 28 -7.08 31.85 22.26
N GLY A 29 -5.84 31.84 22.76
CA GLY A 29 -5.30 30.74 23.57
C GLY A 29 -5.13 29.40 22.86
N GLY A 30 -5.06 29.37 21.52
CA GLY A 30 -4.87 28.15 20.73
C GLY A 30 -3.40 27.75 20.60
N GLY A 31 -3.08 26.46 20.85
CA GLY A 31 -1.76 25.90 20.61
C GLY A 31 -1.73 25.01 19.36
N LEU A 32 -0.58 24.96 18.68
CA LEU A 32 -0.30 24.02 17.59
C LEU A 32 0.65 22.94 18.10
N VAL A 33 0.25 21.68 17.97
CA VAL A 33 1.11 20.53 18.25
C VAL A 33 1.36 19.79 16.95
N LEU A 34 2.61 19.78 16.51
CA LEU A 34 3.07 19.05 15.35
C LEU A 34 3.57 17.67 15.78
N VAL A 35 3.05 16.63 15.18
CA VAL A 35 3.51 15.26 15.38
C VAL A 35 4.02 14.74 14.04
N GLY A 36 5.26 14.26 14.01
CA GLY A 36 5.84 13.76 12.78
C GLY A 36 7.12 12.98 13.00
N ASP A 37 7.44 12.11 12.05
CA ASP A 37 8.71 11.44 11.94
C ASP A 37 9.23 11.61 10.49
N PRO A 38 10.24 12.45 10.25
CA PRO A 38 10.75 12.70 8.90
C PRO A 38 11.32 11.44 8.23
N LYS A 39 11.75 10.45 9.03
CA LYS A 39 12.17 9.13 8.53
C LYS A 39 11.04 8.34 7.89
N GLN A 40 9.77 8.74 8.13
CA GLN A 40 8.57 8.13 7.55
C GLN A 40 7.91 9.01 6.47
N ALA A 41 8.56 10.09 6.00
CA ALA A 41 8.07 10.93 4.91
C ALA A 41 8.27 10.23 3.56
N ILE A 42 7.21 9.58 3.06
CA ILE A 42 7.20 8.76 1.83
C ILE A 42 6.06 9.11 0.87
N TYR A 43 5.46 10.30 0.98
CA TYR A 43 4.35 10.74 0.16
C TYR A 43 4.69 11.91 -0.77
N ALA A 44 5.97 12.05 -1.19
CA ALA A 44 6.38 13.11 -2.12
C ALA A 44 5.58 13.09 -3.44
N PHE A 45 5.20 11.91 -3.93
CA PHE A 45 4.34 11.75 -5.11
C PHE A 45 2.91 12.28 -4.94
N ARG A 46 2.49 12.63 -3.71
CA ARG A 46 1.20 13.25 -3.37
C ARG A 46 1.34 14.72 -3.01
N GLY A 47 2.51 15.31 -3.23
CA GLY A 47 2.81 16.69 -2.91
C GLY A 47 3.31 16.91 -1.48
N ALA A 48 3.41 15.86 -0.65
CA ALA A 48 4.04 16.00 0.67
C ALA A 48 5.52 16.36 0.52
N ASP A 49 5.96 17.29 1.34
CA ASP A 49 7.31 17.83 1.27
C ASP A 49 8.02 17.72 2.62
N VAL A 50 9.05 16.87 2.67
CA VAL A 50 9.83 16.67 3.89
C VAL A 50 10.58 17.93 4.31
N TYR A 51 10.92 18.79 3.38
CA TYR A 51 11.62 20.04 3.67
C TYR A 51 10.69 21.05 4.36
N SER A 52 9.42 21.09 3.97
CA SER A 52 8.39 21.85 4.70
C SER A 52 8.24 21.38 6.15
N TYR A 53 8.40 20.07 6.40
CA TYR A 53 8.43 19.56 7.77
C TYR A 53 9.67 20.05 8.55
N LEU A 54 10.84 20.03 7.92
CA LEU A 54 12.09 20.49 8.55
C LEU A 54 12.00 21.98 8.88
N ASP A 55 11.50 22.79 7.97
CA ASP A 55 11.26 24.22 8.22
C ASP A 55 10.27 24.43 9.36
N ALA A 56 9.17 23.68 9.39
CA ALA A 56 8.17 23.75 10.47
C ALA A 56 8.75 23.38 11.84
N ARG A 57 9.62 22.37 11.90
CA ARG A 57 10.32 21.96 13.12
C ARG A 57 11.26 23.04 13.61
N ASP A 58 12.02 23.66 12.69
CA ASP A 58 13.04 24.66 13.03
C ASP A 58 12.42 26.02 13.43
N GLU A 59 11.19 26.32 13.00
CA GLU A 59 10.40 27.47 13.46
C GLU A 59 9.76 27.24 14.84
N GLY A 60 9.66 26.01 15.29
CA GLY A 60 8.97 25.63 16.54
C GLY A 60 9.80 25.91 17.80
N PRO A 61 9.18 26.18 18.95
CA PRO A 61 9.88 26.56 20.18
C PRO A 61 10.63 25.40 20.87
N ALA A 62 10.21 24.15 20.69
CA ALA A 62 10.87 22.97 21.25
C ALA A 62 10.40 21.70 20.54
N ALA A 63 11.32 20.79 20.25
CA ALA A 63 11.03 19.44 19.75
C ALA A 63 11.19 18.43 20.89
N HIS A 64 10.20 17.53 21.01
CA HIS A 64 10.25 16.38 21.91
C HIS A 64 10.31 15.11 21.08
N ALA A 65 11.26 14.22 21.35
CA ALA A 65 11.40 12.96 20.65
C ALA A 65 10.78 11.81 21.45
N LEU A 66 9.97 10.98 20.77
CA LEU A 66 9.53 9.68 21.30
C LEU A 66 10.62 8.65 20.97
N ARG A 67 11.45 8.32 21.96
CA ARG A 67 12.65 7.49 21.75
C ARG A 67 12.40 6.00 21.89
N GLU A 68 11.21 5.58 22.34
CA GLU A 68 10.89 4.19 22.61
C GLU A 68 9.93 3.61 21.56
N ASN A 69 10.32 2.49 20.97
CA ASN A 69 9.44 1.73 20.09
C ASN A 69 8.47 0.89 20.94
N GLN A 70 7.17 1.13 20.77
CA GLN A 70 6.11 0.45 21.50
C GLN A 70 5.44 -0.66 20.69
N ARG A 71 5.89 -0.91 19.46
CA ARG A 71 5.28 -1.87 18.51
C ARG A 71 6.02 -3.21 18.51
N SER A 72 7.30 -3.16 18.15
CA SER A 72 8.07 -4.34 17.75
C SER A 72 8.76 -5.02 18.92
N VAL A 73 8.99 -6.31 18.81
CA VAL A 73 9.83 -7.06 19.78
C VAL A 73 11.26 -6.54 19.78
N PRO A 74 12.01 -6.72 20.91
CA PRO A 74 13.35 -6.17 21.05
C PRO A 74 14.30 -6.51 19.91
N GLY A 75 14.30 -7.75 19.44
CA GLY A 75 15.18 -8.17 18.33
C GLY A 75 14.91 -7.45 17.00
N LEU A 76 13.66 -7.07 16.69
CA LEU A 76 13.36 -6.25 15.52
C LEU A 76 13.86 -4.81 15.68
N VAL A 77 13.69 -4.23 16.88
CA VAL A 77 14.21 -2.89 17.17
C VAL A 77 15.73 -2.87 16.99
N ASN A 78 16.44 -3.86 17.54
CA ASN A 78 17.88 -3.99 17.43
C ASN A 78 18.35 -4.22 15.99
N ALA A 79 17.63 -5.04 15.21
CA ALA A 79 17.93 -5.27 13.81
C ALA A 79 17.83 -3.99 12.97
N VAL A 80 16.79 -3.18 13.18
CA VAL A 80 16.62 -1.90 12.49
C VAL A 80 17.67 -0.88 12.95
N ASN A 81 17.94 -0.80 14.26
CA ASN A 81 19.00 0.05 14.80
C ASN A 81 20.37 -0.28 14.21
N ALA A 82 20.70 -1.56 14.08
CA ALA A 82 21.94 -1.99 13.45
C ALA A 82 22.04 -1.54 11.99
N LEU A 83 20.97 -1.74 11.19
CA LEU A 83 20.97 -1.40 9.77
C LEU A 83 21.12 0.11 9.52
N PHE A 84 20.46 0.94 10.34
CA PHE A 84 20.43 2.39 10.14
C PHE A 84 21.41 3.17 11.04
N GLY A 85 22.05 2.52 12.01
CA GLY A 85 22.93 3.18 12.97
C GLY A 85 24.31 3.59 12.44
N LYS A 86 24.73 3.12 11.26
CA LYS A 86 26.05 3.44 10.68
C LYS A 86 25.92 4.57 9.64
N GLY A 87 26.71 5.63 9.81
CA GLY A 87 26.76 6.79 8.91
C GLY A 87 25.51 7.64 8.93
N ASP A 88 25.30 8.39 7.85
CA ASP A 88 24.06 9.14 7.60
C ASP A 88 23.14 8.32 6.65
N PRO A 89 22.20 7.53 7.19
CA PRO A 89 21.42 6.62 6.36
C PRO A 89 20.43 7.34 5.43
N PHE A 90 19.95 8.52 5.78
CA PHE A 90 18.92 9.23 5.03
C PHE A 90 19.48 10.30 4.09
N GLY A 91 20.72 10.76 4.33
CA GLY A 91 21.42 11.70 3.49
C GLY A 91 20.82 13.12 3.42
N VAL A 92 19.68 13.37 4.04
CA VAL A 92 19.00 14.66 4.04
C VAL A 92 19.39 15.44 5.29
N PRO A 93 19.99 16.64 5.17
CA PRO A 93 20.32 17.44 6.33
C PRO A 93 19.12 17.68 7.23
N GLY A 94 19.27 17.40 8.53
CA GLY A 94 18.18 17.52 9.51
C GLY A 94 17.34 16.25 9.69
N ILE A 95 17.61 15.16 8.97
CA ILE A 95 17.01 13.83 9.21
C ILE A 95 18.06 12.88 9.74
N GLU A 96 18.31 12.96 11.02
CA GLU A 96 19.28 12.10 11.70
C GLU A 96 18.61 10.80 12.16
N PHE A 97 19.38 9.72 12.19
CA PHE A 97 18.94 8.46 12.79
C PHE A 97 19.36 8.42 14.26
N GLU A 98 18.36 8.43 15.14
CA GLU A 98 18.56 8.10 16.55
C GLU A 98 18.09 6.66 16.79
N PRO A 99 18.93 5.76 17.36
CA PRO A 99 18.51 4.41 17.71
C PRO A 99 17.31 4.43 18.66
N ALA A 100 16.29 3.66 18.33
CA ALA A 100 15.11 3.54 19.16
C ALA A 100 15.37 2.61 20.35
N GLY A 101 14.93 3.01 21.53
CA GLY A 101 14.83 2.13 22.69
C GLY A 101 13.65 1.18 22.60
N VAL A 102 13.67 0.13 23.40
CA VAL A 102 12.56 -0.80 23.55
C VAL A 102 11.62 -0.28 24.62
N GLY A 103 10.39 0.04 24.25
CA GLY A 103 9.39 0.55 25.17
C GLY A 103 8.79 -0.51 26.09
N LEU A 104 8.06 -0.06 27.08
CA LEU A 104 7.51 -0.91 28.16
C LEU A 104 6.13 -1.54 27.84
N LYS A 105 5.48 -1.16 26.74
CA LYS A 105 4.18 -1.75 26.35
C LYS A 105 4.33 -3.26 26.19
N ALA A 106 3.45 -4.01 26.85
CA ALA A 106 3.38 -5.45 26.67
C ALA A 106 3.15 -5.78 25.17
N ARG A 107 3.93 -6.72 24.67
CA ARG A 107 3.82 -7.22 23.30
C ARG A 107 3.11 -8.55 23.32
N ARG A 108 2.45 -8.86 22.23
CA ARG A 108 1.84 -10.18 22.04
C ARG A 108 2.90 -11.26 22.19
N ALA A 109 2.63 -12.29 22.99
CA ALA A 109 3.57 -13.37 23.21
C ALA A 109 3.55 -14.33 22.01
N LEU A 110 4.70 -14.51 21.36
CA LEU A 110 4.87 -15.52 20.33
C LEU A 110 5.48 -16.78 20.94
N THR A 111 4.73 -17.88 20.92
CA THR A 111 5.19 -19.19 21.36
C THR A 111 5.28 -20.13 20.16
N GLU A 112 6.28 -21.01 20.15
CA GLU A 112 6.52 -21.99 19.10
C GLU A 112 6.48 -23.38 19.75
N GLU A 113 5.66 -24.27 19.23
CA GLU A 113 5.68 -25.66 19.69
C GLU A 113 7.04 -26.27 19.31
N ALA A 114 7.62 -27.04 20.24
CA ALA A 114 8.93 -27.67 20.03
C ALA A 114 8.86 -28.62 18.82
N GLY A 115 9.34 -28.15 17.67
CA GLY A 115 9.44 -28.90 16.42
C GLY A 115 10.91 -29.09 16.00
N ASP A 116 11.13 -29.88 14.97
CA ASP A 116 12.47 -30.18 14.45
C ASP A 116 13.14 -28.97 13.74
N ALA A 117 12.38 -27.91 13.42
CA ALA A 117 12.91 -26.73 12.73
C ALA A 117 13.37 -25.67 13.74
N ALA A 118 14.60 -25.17 13.55
CA ALA A 118 15.12 -24.07 14.36
C ALA A 118 14.20 -22.81 14.26
N PRO A 119 13.89 -22.15 15.38
CA PRO A 119 13.07 -20.95 15.39
C PRO A 119 13.73 -19.84 14.55
N ARG A 120 12.92 -19.11 13.79
CA ARG A 120 13.39 -17.95 13.01
C ARG A 120 13.68 -16.77 13.95
N ALA A 121 14.78 -16.08 13.68
CA ALA A 121 15.06 -14.81 14.34
C ALA A 121 13.97 -13.77 14.04
N PRO A 122 13.79 -12.76 14.90
CA PRO A 122 12.84 -11.67 14.67
C PRO A 122 13.01 -11.01 13.29
N LEU A 123 14.24 -10.75 12.85
CA LEU A 123 14.53 -10.41 11.46
C LEU A 123 15.28 -11.56 10.78
N THR A 124 14.70 -12.06 9.70
CA THR A 124 15.31 -13.16 8.93
C THR A 124 15.54 -12.71 7.49
N VAL A 125 16.81 -12.71 7.07
CA VAL A 125 17.18 -12.54 5.66
C VAL A 125 17.16 -13.92 5.00
N LEU A 126 16.21 -14.11 4.09
CA LEU A 126 16.12 -15.32 3.24
C LEU A 126 16.98 -15.07 2.00
N ARG A 127 18.18 -15.66 1.99
CA ARG A 127 19.19 -15.45 0.94
C ARG A 127 19.08 -16.54 -0.11
N PHE A 128 18.75 -16.14 -1.34
CA PHE A 128 18.72 -17.04 -2.48
C PHE A 128 20.02 -16.97 -3.29
N ALA A 129 20.37 -18.08 -3.95
CA ALA A 129 21.58 -18.21 -4.75
C ALA A 129 21.44 -17.47 -6.10
N GLY A 130 22.57 -17.20 -6.74
CA GLY A 130 22.67 -16.75 -8.11
C GLY A 130 22.30 -17.83 -9.13
N ASP A 131 22.60 -17.56 -10.40
CA ASP A 131 22.40 -18.55 -11.46
C ASP A 131 23.31 -19.78 -11.27
N ALA A 132 23.10 -20.82 -12.07
CA ALA A 132 23.88 -22.07 -12.00
C ALA A 132 25.38 -21.88 -12.27
N GLY A 133 25.80 -20.76 -12.85
CA GLY A 133 27.19 -20.34 -13.06
C GLY A 133 27.78 -19.48 -11.96
N GLY A 134 27.00 -19.18 -10.91
CA GLY A 134 27.38 -18.26 -9.82
C GLY A 134 27.20 -16.78 -10.18
N GLY A 135 26.56 -16.47 -11.31
CA GLY A 135 26.26 -15.10 -11.75
C GLY A 135 25.03 -14.50 -11.09
N ALA A 136 24.81 -13.21 -11.34
CA ALA A 136 23.61 -12.50 -10.89
C ALA A 136 22.37 -12.94 -11.70
N LEU A 137 21.24 -13.10 -11.03
CA LEU A 137 19.95 -13.37 -11.66
C LEU A 137 19.44 -12.13 -12.40
N ASP A 138 18.70 -12.35 -13.49
CA ASP A 138 17.83 -11.32 -14.05
C ASP A 138 16.63 -11.03 -13.15
N ALA A 139 15.95 -9.90 -13.38
CA ALA A 139 14.88 -9.45 -12.52
C ALA A 139 13.61 -10.35 -12.55
N ASP A 140 13.32 -10.98 -13.68
CA ASP A 140 12.12 -11.82 -13.83
C ASP A 140 12.34 -13.15 -13.10
N ARG A 141 13.49 -13.80 -13.29
CA ARG A 141 13.84 -15.04 -12.59
C ARG A 141 13.98 -14.81 -11.08
N ALA A 142 14.60 -13.71 -10.67
CA ALA A 142 14.67 -13.33 -9.26
C ALA A 142 13.29 -13.08 -8.65
N SER A 143 12.35 -12.51 -9.42
CA SER A 143 10.97 -12.30 -8.96
C SER A 143 10.21 -13.62 -8.77
N GLU A 144 10.34 -14.57 -9.71
CA GLU A 144 9.73 -15.91 -9.59
C GLU A 144 10.25 -16.63 -8.34
N LEU A 145 11.57 -16.64 -8.15
CA LEU A 145 12.22 -17.27 -7.03
C LEU A 145 11.82 -16.62 -5.69
N ALA A 146 11.82 -15.29 -5.63
CA ALA A 146 11.41 -14.55 -4.44
C ALA A 146 9.95 -14.84 -4.05
N VAL A 147 9.06 -14.95 -5.03
CA VAL A 147 7.65 -15.31 -4.78
C VAL A 147 7.56 -16.76 -4.28
N SER A 148 8.27 -17.70 -4.90
CA SER A 148 8.28 -19.12 -4.49
C SER A 148 8.77 -19.28 -3.04
N ILE A 149 9.90 -18.65 -2.70
CA ILE A 149 10.46 -18.68 -1.33
C ILE A 149 9.49 -18.02 -0.33
N THR A 150 8.88 -16.90 -0.70
CA THR A 150 7.88 -16.22 0.17
C THR A 150 6.72 -17.14 0.48
N VAL A 151 6.17 -17.81 -0.53
CA VAL A 151 5.05 -18.76 -0.35
C VAL A 151 5.47 -19.94 0.52
N ALA A 152 6.63 -20.52 0.26
CA ALA A 152 7.17 -21.64 1.05
C ALA A 152 7.36 -21.25 2.54
N GLU A 153 7.91 -20.06 2.80
CA GLU A 153 8.10 -19.58 4.17
C GLU A 153 6.77 -19.23 4.87
N ILE A 154 5.77 -18.69 4.13
CA ILE A 154 4.40 -18.49 4.67
C ILE A 154 3.77 -19.83 5.03
N LEU A 155 3.87 -20.85 4.17
CA LEU A 155 3.36 -22.19 4.48
C LEU A 155 4.07 -22.80 5.69
N ARG A 156 5.41 -22.65 5.78
CA ARG A 156 6.19 -23.08 6.94
C ARG A 156 5.70 -22.39 8.22
N LEU A 157 5.46 -21.08 8.17
CA LEU A 157 5.01 -20.29 9.31
C LEU A 157 3.62 -20.73 9.77
N LEU A 158 2.68 -20.94 8.84
CA LEU A 158 1.32 -21.42 9.15
C LEU A 158 1.30 -22.87 9.65
N GLY A 159 2.26 -23.70 9.20
CA GLY A 159 2.38 -25.10 9.60
C GLY A 159 3.22 -25.35 10.87
N ALA A 160 3.90 -24.33 11.42
CA ALA A 160 4.86 -24.49 12.50
C ALA A 160 4.24 -24.54 13.92
N GLY A 161 2.93 -24.59 14.05
CA GLY A 161 2.27 -24.58 15.35
C GLY A 161 2.48 -23.29 16.16
N LEU A 162 2.82 -22.19 15.50
CA LEU A 162 3.03 -20.89 16.14
C LEU A 162 1.73 -20.38 16.77
N ARG A 163 1.86 -19.81 17.95
CA ARG A 163 0.73 -19.20 18.67
C ARG A 163 1.08 -17.77 19.09
N LEU A 164 0.13 -16.90 18.92
CA LEU A 164 0.23 -15.48 19.26
C LEU A 164 -0.84 -15.17 20.35
N ASP A 165 -0.40 -14.91 21.58
CA ASP A 165 -1.28 -14.82 22.77
C ASP A 165 -2.19 -16.06 22.92
N ASP A 166 -1.61 -17.25 22.81
CA ASP A 166 -2.30 -18.54 22.88
C ASP A 166 -3.28 -18.85 21.72
N ALA A 167 -3.49 -17.94 20.77
CA ALA A 167 -4.22 -18.21 19.53
C ALA A 167 -3.28 -18.72 18.43
N PRO A 168 -3.70 -19.69 17.58
CA PRO A 168 -2.90 -20.11 16.44
C PRO A 168 -2.63 -18.91 15.51
N VAL A 169 -1.44 -18.88 14.91
CA VAL A 169 -1.13 -17.88 13.86
C VAL A 169 -1.96 -18.19 12.64
N GLU A 170 -2.61 -17.15 12.11
CA GLU A 170 -3.54 -17.24 11.00
C GLU A 170 -3.04 -16.42 9.78
N PRO A 171 -3.54 -16.69 8.57
CA PRO A 171 -3.22 -15.88 7.39
C PRO A 171 -3.40 -14.37 7.58
N SER A 172 -4.38 -13.93 8.35
CA SER A 172 -4.66 -12.52 8.66
C SER A 172 -3.57 -11.84 9.51
N ASP A 173 -2.70 -12.60 10.18
CA ASP A 173 -1.55 -12.08 10.91
C ASP A 173 -0.35 -11.75 9.99
N ILE A 174 -0.44 -12.11 8.71
CA ILE A 174 0.66 -12.03 7.74
C ILE A 174 0.42 -10.89 6.75
N ALA A 175 1.42 -10.04 6.58
CA ALA A 175 1.45 -9.03 5.54
C ALA A 175 2.63 -9.23 4.58
N VAL A 176 2.37 -9.11 3.28
CA VAL A 176 3.40 -9.06 2.24
C VAL A 176 3.46 -7.65 1.68
N LEU A 177 4.57 -6.97 1.88
CA LEU A 177 4.76 -5.60 1.41
C LEU A 177 5.47 -5.59 0.06
N VAL A 178 4.87 -4.90 -0.90
CA VAL A 178 5.33 -4.80 -2.28
C VAL A 178 5.48 -3.35 -2.73
N ASP A 179 6.18 -3.13 -3.84
CA ASP A 179 6.33 -1.78 -4.42
C ASP A 179 5.31 -1.47 -5.52
N SER A 180 4.68 -2.49 -6.09
CA SER A 180 3.74 -2.34 -7.21
C SER A 180 2.62 -3.38 -7.17
N HIS A 181 1.49 -3.05 -7.81
CA HIS A 181 0.37 -3.98 -8.00
C HIS A 181 0.77 -5.24 -8.81
N ARG A 182 1.69 -5.11 -9.78
CA ARG A 182 2.21 -6.25 -10.53
C ARG A 182 2.85 -7.27 -9.59
N GLN A 183 3.68 -6.82 -8.65
CA GLN A 183 4.30 -7.69 -7.63
C GLN A 183 3.24 -8.30 -6.71
N GLY A 184 2.26 -7.50 -6.26
CA GLY A 184 1.15 -7.98 -5.43
C GLY A 184 0.36 -9.10 -6.10
N SER A 185 0.02 -8.92 -7.37
CA SER A 185 -0.71 -9.92 -8.16
C SER A 185 0.10 -11.21 -8.41
N LEU A 186 1.43 -11.14 -8.49
CA LEU A 186 2.30 -12.33 -8.55
C LEU A 186 2.19 -13.14 -7.25
N VAL A 187 2.37 -12.49 -6.12
CA VAL A 187 2.28 -13.12 -4.79
C VAL A 187 0.88 -13.72 -4.57
N LYS A 188 -0.18 -12.94 -4.86
CA LYS A 188 -1.57 -13.40 -4.71
C LYS A 188 -1.87 -14.67 -5.49
N ARG A 189 -1.43 -14.72 -6.77
CA ARG A 189 -1.63 -15.92 -7.61
C ARG A 189 -0.88 -17.13 -7.06
N ALA A 190 0.35 -16.93 -6.60
CA ALA A 190 1.17 -18.01 -6.07
C ALA A 190 0.60 -18.56 -4.75
N LEU A 191 0.11 -17.71 -3.83
CA LEU A 191 -0.58 -18.14 -2.62
C LEU A 191 -1.87 -18.89 -2.94
N GLY A 192 -2.67 -18.39 -3.89
CA GLY A 192 -3.89 -19.06 -4.34
C GLY A 192 -3.64 -20.44 -4.94
N ALA A 193 -2.54 -20.64 -5.66
CA ALA A 193 -2.16 -21.93 -6.24
C ALA A 193 -1.87 -23.02 -5.19
N VAL A 194 -1.49 -22.63 -3.97
CA VAL A 194 -1.24 -23.54 -2.83
C VAL A 194 -2.40 -23.55 -1.82
N GLY A 195 -3.55 -22.94 -2.16
CA GLY A 195 -4.74 -22.93 -1.30
C GLY A 195 -4.72 -21.92 -0.16
N VAL A 196 -3.77 -20.99 -0.14
CA VAL A 196 -3.72 -19.91 0.87
C VAL A 196 -4.46 -18.68 0.33
N GLY A 197 -5.53 -18.28 1.04
CA GLY A 197 -6.30 -17.09 0.71
C GLY A 197 -5.44 -15.82 0.89
N ALA A 198 -5.51 -14.91 -0.09
CA ALA A 198 -4.79 -13.63 -0.01
C ALA A 198 -5.60 -12.49 -0.62
N VAL A 199 -5.56 -11.33 0.04
CA VAL A 199 -6.19 -10.10 -0.44
C VAL A 199 -5.14 -9.05 -0.75
N GLU A 200 -5.19 -8.49 -1.96
CA GLU A 200 -4.42 -7.31 -2.29
C GLU A 200 -5.20 -6.08 -1.83
N ILE A 201 -4.65 -5.38 -0.82
CA ILE A 201 -5.18 -4.09 -0.40
C ILE A 201 -4.78 -3.07 -1.46
N SER A 202 -5.58 -2.98 -2.52
CA SER A 202 -5.38 -1.99 -3.57
C SER A 202 -6.22 -0.75 -3.27
N ARG A 203 -5.80 0.41 -3.81
CA ARG A 203 -6.67 1.58 -3.94
C ARG A 203 -7.58 1.42 -5.16
N GLU A 204 -7.91 0.19 -5.52
CA GLU A 204 -8.94 0.01 -6.52
C GLU A 204 -10.20 0.68 -6.01
N ARG A 205 -10.63 1.63 -6.77
CA ARG A 205 -11.88 2.31 -6.49
C ARG A 205 -13.00 1.31 -6.75
N VAL A 206 -13.94 1.22 -5.84
CA VAL A 206 -15.12 0.34 -6.04
C VAL A 206 -15.85 0.68 -7.34
N VAL A 207 -15.79 1.95 -7.79
CA VAL A 207 -16.35 2.40 -9.08
C VAL A 207 -15.58 1.88 -10.30
N ALA A 208 -14.35 1.39 -10.15
CA ALA A 208 -13.58 0.73 -11.21
C ALA A 208 -13.74 -0.81 -11.20
N SER A 209 -14.45 -1.35 -10.22
CA SER A 209 -14.68 -2.79 -10.10
C SER A 209 -15.59 -3.34 -11.21
N PRO A 210 -15.53 -4.65 -11.53
CA PRO A 210 -16.49 -5.30 -12.41
C PRO A 210 -17.94 -5.10 -11.97
N GLN A 211 -18.21 -5.06 -10.65
CA GLN A 211 -19.53 -4.83 -10.09
C GLN A 211 -20.07 -3.45 -10.41
N ALA A 212 -19.20 -2.44 -10.53
CA ALA A 212 -19.62 -1.09 -10.95
C ALA A 212 -20.07 -1.07 -12.42
N GLU A 213 -19.44 -1.87 -13.29
CA GLU A 213 -19.87 -2.03 -14.66
C GLU A 213 -21.22 -2.75 -14.75
N GLU A 214 -21.39 -3.83 -14.00
CA GLU A 214 -22.66 -4.57 -13.91
C GLU A 214 -23.79 -3.69 -13.37
N LEU A 215 -23.51 -2.94 -12.31
CA LEU A 215 -24.49 -1.97 -11.76
C LEU A 215 -24.83 -0.85 -12.75
N SER A 216 -23.86 -0.38 -13.53
CA SER A 216 -24.11 0.63 -14.58
C SER A 216 -25.13 0.13 -15.61
N ARG A 217 -25.04 -1.13 -16.02
CA ARG A 217 -26.04 -1.77 -16.91
C ARG A 217 -27.41 -1.86 -16.27
N TRP A 218 -27.48 -2.20 -14.99
CA TRP A 218 -28.72 -2.24 -14.24
C TRP A 218 -29.37 -0.87 -14.08
N LEU A 219 -28.58 0.15 -13.73
CA LEU A 219 -29.08 1.53 -13.60
C LEU A 219 -29.61 2.06 -14.94
N ALA A 220 -28.98 1.71 -16.06
CA ALA A 220 -29.47 2.06 -17.39
C ALA A 220 -30.84 1.45 -17.68
N ALA A 221 -31.04 0.16 -17.35
CA ALA A 221 -32.34 -0.52 -17.51
C ALA A 221 -33.41 0.02 -16.54
N VAL A 222 -33.03 0.39 -15.31
CA VAL A 222 -33.97 1.06 -14.38
C VAL A 222 -34.36 2.43 -14.90
N ALA A 223 -33.44 3.18 -15.51
CA ALA A 223 -33.73 4.50 -16.10
C ALA A 223 -34.67 4.40 -17.31
N GLU A 224 -34.51 3.38 -18.14
CA GLU A 224 -35.22 3.18 -19.41
C GLU A 224 -35.74 1.72 -19.52
N PRO A 225 -36.73 1.30 -18.70
CA PRO A 225 -37.17 -0.11 -18.64
C PRO A 225 -37.74 -0.67 -19.96
N ALA A 226 -38.26 0.21 -20.81
CA ALA A 226 -38.82 -0.14 -22.10
C ALA A 226 -37.76 -0.32 -23.22
N ASP A 227 -36.52 0.08 -22.98
CA ASP A 227 -35.46 -0.11 -23.95
C ASP A 227 -34.95 -1.56 -23.91
N ALA A 228 -35.27 -2.30 -24.96
CA ALA A 228 -34.94 -3.73 -25.06
C ALA A 228 -33.40 -3.99 -25.09
N GLY A 229 -32.60 -3.06 -25.61
CA GLY A 229 -31.14 -3.17 -25.66
C GLY A 229 -30.54 -3.04 -24.25
N LEU A 230 -30.95 -2.03 -23.51
CA LEU A 230 -30.50 -1.81 -22.13
C LEU A 230 -30.98 -2.94 -21.20
N LEU A 231 -32.21 -3.42 -21.39
CA LEU A 231 -32.72 -4.55 -20.62
C LEU A 231 -31.92 -5.83 -20.88
N ARG A 232 -31.63 -6.15 -22.15
CA ARG A 232 -30.76 -7.32 -22.48
C ARG A 232 -29.38 -7.19 -21.84
N ALA A 233 -28.76 -6.02 -21.91
CA ALA A 233 -27.45 -5.78 -21.29
C ALA A 233 -27.48 -5.99 -19.76
N ALA A 234 -28.57 -5.57 -19.11
CA ALA A 234 -28.76 -5.74 -17.67
C ALA A 234 -28.99 -7.21 -17.29
N LEU A 235 -29.73 -7.97 -18.10
CA LEU A 235 -30.04 -9.38 -17.86
C LEU A 235 -28.82 -10.30 -18.07
N LEU A 236 -27.88 -9.93 -18.93
CA LEU A 236 -26.61 -10.64 -19.12
C LEU A 236 -25.57 -10.32 -18.03
N ALA A 237 -25.82 -9.32 -17.18
CA ALA A 237 -24.93 -9.05 -16.06
C ALA A 237 -24.99 -10.18 -15.02
N THR A 238 -23.84 -10.52 -14.41
CA THR A 238 -23.72 -11.63 -13.45
C THR A 238 -24.81 -11.65 -12.37
N PRO A 239 -25.21 -10.49 -11.78
CA PRO A 239 -26.27 -10.52 -10.77
C PRO A 239 -27.63 -11.01 -11.30
N ALA A 240 -27.97 -10.77 -12.57
CA ALA A 240 -29.20 -11.29 -13.17
C ALA A 240 -29.07 -12.78 -13.53
N GLY A 241 -27.88 -13.21 -13.92
CA GLY A 241 -27.53 -14.62 -14.09
C GLY A 241 -28.11 -15.30 -15.33
N LEU A 242 -28.54 -14.54 -16.35
CA LEU A 242 -28.96 -15.13 -17.62
C LEU A 242 -27.76 -15.30 -18.55
N ASP A 243 -27.66 -16.46 -19.18
CA ASP A 243 -26.76 -16.67 -20.30
C ASP A 243 -27.42 -16.31 -21.63
N ALA A 244 -26.68 -16.44 -22.74
CA ALA A 244 -27.17 -16.09 -24.05
C ALA A 244 -28.38 -16.98 -24.47
N ALA A 245 -28.38 -18.26 -24.11
CA ALA A 245 -29.46 -19.19 -24.46
C ALA A 245 -30.75 -18.89 -23.67
N ALA A 246 -30.61 -18.59 -22.37
CA ALA A 246 -31.72 -18.15 -21.54
C ALA A 246 -32.32 -16.82 -22.01
N LEU A 247 -31.48 -15.90 -22.46
CA LEU A 247 -31.93 -14.62 -23.02
C LEU A 247 -32.64 -14.78 -24.34
N GLU A 248 -32.20 -15.70 -25.22
CA GLU A 248 -32.88 -16.02 -26.48
C GLU A 248 -34.23 -16.67 -26.22
N SER A 249 -34.32 -17.61 -25.29
CA SER A 249 -35.58 -18.21 -24.85
C SER A 249 -36.53 -17.15 -24.27
N LEU A 250 -36.04 -16.24 -23.45
CA LEU A 250 -36.82 -15.14 -22.89
C LEU A 250 -37.35 -14.18 -23.96
N ALA A 251 -36.57 -13.94 -25.02
CA ALA A 251 -37.00 -13.08 -26.14
C ALA A 251 -38.16 -13.71 -26.92
N GLY A 252 -38.33 -15.05 -26.88
CA GLY A 252 -39.45 -15.79 -27.46
C GLY A 252 -40.70 -15.85 -26.58
N ASP A 253 -40.63 -15.37 -25.30
CA ASP A 253 -41.75 -15.36 -24.36
C ASP A 253 -42.10 -13.91 -23.97
N PRO A 254 -43.13 -13.29 -24.62
CA PRO A 254 -43.54 -11.91 -24.32
C PRO A 254 -44.02 -11.69 -22.88
N ALA A 255 -44.62 -12.71 -22.24
CA ALA A 255 -45.09 -12.58 -20.88
C ALA A 255 -43.92 -12.52 -19.88
N ALA A 256 -42.96 -13.42 -20.03
CA ALA A 256 -41.74 -13.40 -19.22
C ALA A 256 -40.87 -12.17 -19.48
N TRP A 257 -40.80 -11.70 -20.73
CA TRP A 257 -40.13 -10.44 -21.07
C TRP A 257 -40.77 -9.23 -20.36
N ASN A 258 -42.12 -9.12 -20.43
CA ASN A 258 -42.85 -8.04 -19.79
C ASN A 258 -42.69 -8.07 -18.27
N ALA A 259 -42.59 -9.22 -17.63
CA ALA A 259 -42.33 -9.33 -16.21
C ALA A 259 -41.00 -8.64 -15.79
N TRP A 260 -39.95 -8.76 -16.62
CA TRP A 260 -38.70 -8.06 -16.41
C TRP A 260 -38.83 -6.55 -16.62
N VAL A 261 -39.54 -6.12 -17.67
CA VAL A 261 -39.83 -4.68 -17.89
C VAL A 261 -40.54 -4.09 -16.67
N GLU A 262 -41.58 -4.77 -16.18
CA GLU A 262 -42.35 -4.35 -14.99
C GLU A 262 -41.47 -4.33 -13.73
N HIS A 263 -40.59 -5.31 -13.57
CA HIS A 263 -39.66 -5.32 -12.43
C HIS A 263 -38.73 -4.09 -12.42
N PHE A 264 -38.08 -3.77 -13.54
CA PHE A 264 -37.21 -2.60 -13.64
C PHE A 264 -38.01 -1.29 -13.55
N ALA A 265 -39.23 -1.23 -14.08
CA ALA A 265 -40.13 -0.08 -13.89
C ALA A 265 -40.49 0.11 -12.42
N ALA A 266 -40.83 -0.95 -11.71
CA ALA A 266 -41.11 -0.90 -10.28
C ALA A 266 -39.89 -0.47 -9.43
N CYS A 267 -38.67 -0.78 -9.87
CA CYS A 267 -37.45 -0.26 -9.24
C CYS A 267 -37.32 1.25 -9.47
N ARG A 268 -37.62 1.75 -10.67
CA ARG A 268 -37.66 3.20 -10.96
C ARG A 268 -38.69 3.92 -10.11
N ASP A 269 -39.90 3.37 -10.00
CA ASP A 269 -40.96 3.95 -9.19
C ASP A 269 -40.63 3.95 -7.70
N ALA A 270 -39.99 2.88 -7.20
CA ALA A 270 -39.47 2.81 -5.83
C ALA A 270 -38.39 3.89 -5.57
N TRP A 271 -37.55 4.18 -6.56
CA TRP A 271 -36.59 5.28 -6.47
C TRP A 271 -37.27 6.63 -6.30
N ALA A 272 -38.28 6.89 -7.14
CA ALA A 272 -39.02 8.16 -7.09
C ALA A 272 -39.78 8.34 -5.77
N GLN A 273 -40.27 7.26 -5.17
CA GLN A 273 -41.12 7.32 -3.96
C GLN A 273 -40.31 7.24 -2.65
N HIS A 274 -39.24 6.45 -2.64
CA HIS A 274 -38.53 6.07 -1.40
C HIS A 274 -37.02 6.26 -1.50
N GLY A 275 -36.52 6.79 -2.61
CA GLY A 275 -35.09 7.05 -2.85
C GLY A 275 -34.25 5.85 -3.26
N PRO A 276 -32.93 6.06 -3.49
CA PRO A 276 -32.03 5.04 -4.00
C PRO A 276 -31.99 3.74 -3.19
N PRO A 277 -31.91 3.73 -1.85
CA PRO A 277 -31.78 2.51 -1.08
C PRO A 277 -32.94 1.51 -1.29
N ALA A 278 -34.17 2.01 -1.44
CA ALA A 278 -35.34 1.17 -1.64
C ALA A 278 -35.32 0.52 -3.04
N ALA A 279 -34.98 1.28 -4.06
CA ALA A 279 -34.86 0.79 -5.43
C ALA A 279 -33.73 -0.23 -5.59
N LEU A 280 -32.54 0.07 -5.06
CA LEU A 280 -31.36 -0.79 -5.16
C LEU A 280 -31.56 -2.08 -4.37
N ARG A 281 -32.20 -2.02 -3.21
CA ARG A 281 -32.59 -3.23 -2.45
C ARG A 281 -33.57 -4.08 -3.25
N ARG A 282 -34.60 -3.47 -3.86
CA ARG A 282 -35.56 -4.19 -4.70
C ARG A 282 -34.88 -4.86 -5.89
N LEU A 283 -33.95 -4.17 -6.51
CA LEU A 283 -33.15 -4.66 -7.62
C LEU A 283 -32.32 -5.90 -7.21
N LEU A 284 -31.65 -5.87 -6.07
CA LEU A 284 -30.77 -6.91 -5.60
C LEU A 284 -31.53 -8.16 -5.08
N PHE A 285 -32.57 -7.95 -4.29
CA PHE A 285 -33.33 -9.05 -3.65
C PHE A 285 -34.52 -9.52 -4.48
N GLY A 286 -35.19 -8.61 -5.18
CA GLY A 286 -36.37 -8.94 -6.00
C GLY A 286 -36.06 -9.84 -7.21
N THR A 287 -34.83 -9.82 -7.71
CA THR A 287 -34.36 -10.69 -8.79
C THR A 287 -33.74 -11.99 -8.30
N GLY A 288 -33.56 -12.18 -7.00
CA GLY A 288 -32.76 -13.27 -6.43
C GLY A 288 -31.25 -13.13 -6.67
N ALA A 289 -30.78 -11.94 -7.08
CA ALA A 289 -29.37 -11.68 -7.40
C ALA A 289 -28.46 -11.90 -6.21
N ALA A 290 -28.89 -11.50 -5.00
CA ALA A 290 -28.11 -11.70 -3.78
C ALA A 290 -27.77 -13.18 -3.54
N GLY A 291 -28.75 -14.09 -3.70
CA GLY A 291 -28.53 -15.54 -3.55
C GLY A 291 -27.62 -16.13 -4.63
N ARG A 292 -27.77 -15.67 -5.88
CA ARG A 292 -26.87 -16.10 -6.97
C ARG A 292 -25.43 -15.64 -6.77
N LEU A 293 -25.24 -14.38 -6.34
CA LEU A 293 -23.93 -13.85 -6.02
C LEU A 293 -23.29 -14.61 -4.86
N ALA A 294 -24.04 -14.85 -3.76
CA ALA A 294 -23.54 -15.57 -2.59
C ALA A 294 -23.08 -17.02 -2.91
N ALA A 295 -23.61 -17.63 -3.97
CA ALA A 295 -23.21 -18.96 -4.41
C ALA A 295 -21.88 -19.01 -5.19
N LEU A 296 -21.32 -17.85 -5.57
CA LEU A 296 -20.03 -17.76 -6.24
C LEU A 296 -18.88 -17.81 -5.21
N GLY A 297 -17.72 -18.33 -5.61
CA GLY A 297 -16.53 -18.41 -4.74
C GLY A 297 -16.00 -17.07 -4.25
N ASP A 298 -16.32 -15.96 -4.96
CA ASP A 298 -16.02 -14.57 -4.60
C ASP A 298 -17.30 -13.75 -4.32
N GLY A 299 -18.40 -14.45 -4.00
CA GLY A 299 -19.73 -13.87 -3.92
C GLY A 299 -19.92 -12.84 -2.83
N GLU A 300 -19.34 -13.07 -1.66
CA GLU A 300 -19.36 -12.13 -0.53
C GLU A 300 -18.72 -10.79 -0.93
N ARG A 301 -17.54 -10.84 -1.54
CA ARG A 301 -16.85 -9.65 -2.04
C ARG A 301 -17.64 -8.91 -3.12
N ARG A 302 -18.30 -9.62 -4.04
CA ARG A 302 -19.16 -9.01 -5.05
C ARG A 302 -20.36 -8.29 -4.43
N LEU A 303 -20.95 -8.91 -3.42
CA LEU A 303 -22.08 -8.33 -2.70
C LEU A 303 -21.66 -7.07 -1.92
N THR A 304 -20.54 -7.14 -1.19
CA THR A 304 -19.96 -6.00 -0.48
C THR A 304 -19.66 -4.83 -1.42
N ASN A 305 -19.07 -5.09 -2.59
CA ASN A 305 -18.81 -4.06 -3.60
C ASN A 305 -20.12 -3.41 -4.10
N LEU A 306 -21.15 -4.20 -4.37
CA LEU A 306 -22.45 -3.67 -4.80
C LEU A 306 -23.12 -2.83 -3.70
N LEU A 307 -23.10 -3.29 -2.45
CA LEU A 307 -23.66 -2.54 -1.32
C LEU A 307 -22.90 -1.23 -1.11
N HIS A 308 -21.59 -1.24 -1.22
CA HIS A 308 -20.77 -0.03 -1.14
C HIS A 308 -21.11 0.96 -2.28
N LEU A 309 -21.25 0.48 -3.51
CA LEU A 309 -21.71 1.32 -4.63
C LEU A 309 -23.10 1.92 -4.37
N PHE A 310 -24.00 1.15 -3.73
CA PHE A 310 -25.33 1.64 -3.36
C PHE A 310 -25.26 2.79 -2.33
N GLU A 311 -24.36 2.68 -1.35
CA GLU A 311 -24.13 3.73 -0.37
C GLU A 311 -23.55 4.99 -1.01
N LEU A 312 -22.57 4.85 -1.93
CA LEU A 312 -22.02 6.00 -2.66
C LEU A 312 -23.06 6.71 -3.50
N ILE A 313 -23.94 5.97 -4.19
CA ILE A 313 -25.05 6.54 -4.94
C ILE A 313 -26.02 7.27 -4.02
N ALA A 314 -26.34 6.68 -2.87
CA ALA A 314 -27.27 7.29 -1.92
C ALA A 314 -26.68 8.53 -1.24
N ALA A 315 -25.37 8.60 -1.04
CA ALA A 315 -24.66 9.72 -0.44
C ALA A 315 -24.36 10.86 -1.45
N SER A 316 -24.48 10.62 -2.75
CA SER A 316 -24.23 11.64 -3.77
C SER A 316 -25.48 12.48 -4.03
N ASP A 317 -25.39 13.80 -3.85
CA ASP A 317 -26.49 14.73 -4.14
C ASP A 317 -26.97 14.64 -5.59
N GLU A 318 -26.09 14.36 -6.55
CA GLU A 318 -26.44 14.20 -7.94
C GLU A 318 -27.02 12.82 -8.24
N ALA A 319 -26.33 11.75 -7.83
CA ALA A 319 -26.73 10.38 -8.14
C ALA A 319 -28.05 9.99 -7.47
N SER A 320 -28.35 10.55 -6.30
CA SER A 320 -29.58 10.26 -5.56
C SER A 320 -30.86 10.80 -6.23
N GLN A 321 -30.75 11.79 -7.13
CA GLN A 321 -31.89 12.44 -7.77
C GLN A 321 -32.70 11.52 -8.70
N GLY A 322 -32.09 10.47 -9.23
CA GLY A 322 -32.79 9.51 -10.08
C GLY A 322 -31.87 8.48 -10.74
N PRO A 323 -32.45 7.39 -11.28
CA PRO A 323 -31.65 6.32 -11.89
C PRO A 323 -30.78 6.77 -13.07
N ARG A 324 -31.26 7.73 -13.88
CA ARG A 324 -30.50 8.29 -15.01
C ARG A 324 -29.32 9.14 -14.53
N GLN A 325 -29.49 9.91 -13.47
CA GLN A 325 -28.44 10.69 -12.84
C GLN A 325 -27.39 9.75 -12.20
N ALA A 326 -27.84 8.72 -11.48
CA ALA A 326 -26.97 7.70 -10.91
C ALA A 326 -26.13 6.98 -11.99
N TRP A 327 -26.76 6.61 -13.10
CA TRP A 327 -26.07 5.97 -14.24
C TRP A 327 -24.98 6.88 -14.83
N ARG A 328 -25.30 8.17 -15.07
CA ARG A 328 -24.34 9.15 -15.59
C ARG A 328 -23.21 9.44 -14.60
N TRP A 329 -23.55 9.60 -13.34
CA TRP A 329 -22.58 9.80 -12.27
C TRP A 329 -21.61 8.63 -12.19
N LEU A 330 -22.12 7.39 -12.17
CA LEU A 330 -21.27 6.20 -12.12
C LEU A 330 -20.37 6.06 -13.36
N ALA A 331 -20.86 6.43 -14.55
CA ALA A 331 -20.09 6.43 -15.78
C ALA A 331 -18.90 7.43 -15.70
N ARG A 332 -19.12 8.65 -15.20
CA ARG A 332 -18.06 9.66 -14.99
C ARG A 332 -17.09 9.21 -13.89
N ALA A 333 -17.60 8.71 -12.78
CA ALA A 333 -16.78 8.20 -11.70
C ALA A 333 -15.86 7.06 -12.17
N ARG A 334 -16.32 6.19 -13.06
CA ARG A 334 -15.51 5.13 -13.70
C ARG A 334 -14.47 5.69 -14.66
N ALA A 335 -14.79 6.76 -15.40
CA ALA A 335 -13.85 7.44 -16.29
C ALA A 335 -12.74 8.22 -15.56
N GLY A 336 -12.87 8.42 -14.24
CA GLY A 336 -11.87 9.13 -13.43
C GLY A 336 -12.15 10.61 -13.24
N ASP A 337 -13.29 11.13 -13.73
CA ASP A 337 -13.64 12.55 -13.67
C ASP A 337 -14.12 13.02 -12.29
N GLU A 338 -14.30 12.11 -11.34
CA GLU A 338 -14.77 12.43 -9.99
C GLU A 338 -13.65 12.41 -8.96
N GLN A 339 -13.83 13.22 -7.89
CA GLN A 339 -12.85 13.38 -6.82
C GLN A 339 -12.49 12.05 -6.17
N SER A 340 -11.19 11.79 -6.07
CA SER A 340 -10.62 10.65 -5.37
C SER A 340 -10.65 10.90 -3.85
N GLY A 341 -11.60 10.24 -3.14
CA GLY A 341 -11.65 10.22 -1.68
C GLY A 341 -11.59 8.79 -1.15
N GLU A 342 -11.26 8.62 0.13
CA GLU A 342 -11.25 7.32 0.83
C GLU A 342 -12.61 6.59 0.73
N ALA A 343 -13.71 7.34 0.57
CA ALA A 343 -15.04 6.78 0.39
C ALA A 343 -15.18 5.88 -0.86
N PHE A 344 -14.34 6.06 -1.87
CA PHE A 344 -14.35 5.25 -3.10
C PHE A 344 -13.41 4.04 -3.04
N GLU A 345 -12.58 3.91 -2.02
CA GLU A 345 -11.68 2.76 -1.88
C GLU A 345 -12.48 1.49 -1.57
N LEU A 346 -12.10 0.36 -2.18
CA LEU A 346 -12.72 -0.93 -1.91
C LEU A 346 -12.68 -1.21 -0.39
N ARG A 347 -13.83 -1.54 0.19
CA ARG A 347 -13.88 -1.99 1.58
C ARG A 347 -13.27 -3.38 1.69
N LEU A 348 -12.43 -3.54 2.67
CA LEU A 348 -11.98 -4.86 3.08
C LEU A 348 -13.01 -5.44 4.02
N ASP A 349 -13.47 -6.66 3.75
CA ASP A 349 -14.17 -7.42 4.75
C ASP A 349 -13.20 -7.69 5.88
N SER A 350 -13.50 -7.16 7.08
CA SER A 350 -12.61 -7.19 8.23
C SER A 350 -12.46 -8.58 8.84
N ASP A 351 -13.26 -9.55 8.41
CA ASP A 351 -13.36 -10.88 8.99
C ASP A 351 -12.77 -12.00 8.11
N GLU A 352 -12.22 -11.67 6.95
CA GLU A 352 -11.57 -12.70 6.13
C GLU A 352 -10.18 -13.03 6.66
N ASN A 353 -9.96 -14.31 6.99
CA ASN A 353 -8.67 -14.86 7.40
C ASN A 353 -7.74 -15.02 6.18
N LEU A 354 -7.24 -13.89 5.66
CA LEU A 354 -6.47 -13.78 4.42
C LEU A 354 -5.11 -13.12 4.64
N VAL A 355 -4.09 -13.61 3.94
CA VAL A 355 -2.80 -12.91 3.85
C VAL A 355 -2.99 -11.54 3.20
N ARG A 356 -2.51 -10.48 3.86
CA ARG A 356 -2.66 -9.10 3.38
C ARG A 356 -1.49 -8.70 2.50
N ILE A 357 -1.76 -8.37 1.25
CA ILE A 357 -0.75 -7.87 0.31
C ILE A 357 -0.96 -6.37 0.12
N LEU A 358 0.06 -5.56 0.46
CA LEU A 358 -0.03 -4.11 0.43
C LEU A 358 1.20 -3.48 -0.23
N THR A 359 1.03 -2.30 -0.82
CA THR A 359 2.22 -1.49 -1.12
C THR A 359 2.81 -0.90 0.17
N VAL A 360 4.14 -0.68 0.18
CA VAL A 360 4.82 -0.05 1.33
C VAL A 360 4.15 1.28 1.72
N HIS A 361 3.71 2.08 0.75
CA HIS A 361 3.00 3.33 1.02
C HIS A 361 1.70 3.13 1.81
N LYS A 362 0.93 2.09 1.50
CA LYS A 362 -0.32 1.77 2.20
C LYS A 362 -0.10 1.16 3.57
N SER A 363 1.04 0.53 3.79
CA SER A 363 1.39 -0.04 5.09
C SER A 363 1.75 1.02 6.13
N LYS A 364 1.97 2.29 5.69
CA LYS A 364 2.29 3.38 6.62
C LYS A 364 1.14 3.60 7.61
N GLY A 365 1.48 3.59 8.90
CA GLY A 365 0.50 3.70 9.99
C GLY A 365 -0.12 2.38 10.44
N LEU A 366 0.04 1.30 9.66
CA LEU A 366 -0.41 -0.05 10.02
C LEU A 366 0.72 -0.82 10.71
N GLU A 367 0.36 -1.94 11.34
CA GLU A 367 1.27 -2.89 11.98
C GLU A 367 0.75 -4.30 11.78
N PHE A 368 1.67 -5.27 11.69
CA PHE A 368 1.36 -6.67 11.43
C PHE A 368 2.29 -7.58 12.22
N PRO A 369 1.79 -8.68 12.77
CA PRO A 369 2.63 -9.65 13.47
C PRO A 369 3.80 -10.16 12.63
N PHE A 370 3.52 -10.54 11.37
CA PHE A 370 4.50 -11.07 10.44
C PHE A 370 4.53 -10.27 9.14
N VAL A 371 5.71 -9.81 8.75
CA VAL A 371 5.91 -9.02 7.53
C VAL A 371 6.88 -9.70 6.61
N PHE A 372 6.55 -9.76 5.31
CA PHE A 372 7.41 -10.26 4.24
C PHE A 372 7.76 -9.13 3.28
N LEU A 373 9.03 -9.02 2.92
CA LEU A 373 9.58 -8.07 1.95
C LEU A 373 10.24 -8.84 0.79
N PRO A 374 9.44 -9.38 -0.16
CA PRO A 374 9.96 -10.26 -1.23
C PRO A 374 10.87 -9.54 -2.22
N PHE A 375 10.72 -8.23 -2.38
CA PHE A 375 11.35 -7.46 -3.46
C PHE A 375 12.30 -6.37 -2.95
N ALA A 376 12.85 -6.51 -1.74
CA ALA A 376 13.80 -5.55 -1.17
C ALA A 376 15.09 -5.39 -2.00
N TRP A 377 15.41 -6.38 -2.84
CA TRP A 377 16.48 -6.40 -3.81
C TRP A 377 16.15 -5.66 -5.12
N GLN A 378 14.91 -5.27 -5.35
CA GLN A 378 14.49 -4.59 -6.58
C GLN A 378 14.54 -3.07 -6.40
N GLY A 379 15.46 -2.40 -7.08
CA GLY A 379 15.55 -0.95 -7.12
C GLY A 379 14.63 -0.35 -8.18
N ARG A 380 14.22 0.90 -7.98
CA ARG A 380 13.60 1.71 -9.02
C ARG A 380 14.67 2.62 -9.58
N THR A 381 14.94 2.56 -10.89
CA THR A 381 15.79 3.54 -11.55
C THR A 381 15.07 4.89 -11.52
N ALA A 382 15.61 5.82 -10.76
CA ALA A 382 15.11 7.18 -10.75
C ALA A 382 15.36 7.82 -12.12
N LYS A 383 14.34 8.50 -12.66
CA LYS A 383 14.46 9.29 -13.87
C LYS A 383 14.23 10.76 -13.52
N ALA A 384 15.04 11.63 -14.07
CA ALA A 384 14.88 13.07 -13.98
C ALA A 384 14.51 13.63 -15.35
N GLU A 385 13.34 13.21 -15.84
CA GLU A 385 12.75 13.72 -17.10
C GLU A 385 11.77 14.84 -16.72
N ALA A 386 11.90 16.00 -17.35
CA ALA A 386 11.01 17.14 -17.11
C ALA A 386 9.56 16.82 -17.56
N PRO A 387 8.51 17.33 -16.87
CA PRO A 387 8.62 18.21 -15.70
C PRO A 387 8.91 17.44 -14.39
N PHE A 388 9.77 18.01 -13.54
CA PHE A 388 10.01 17.47 -12.20
C PHE A 388 10.24 18.60 -11.18
N VAL A 389 9.98 18.28 -9.90
CA VAL A 389 10.29 19.19 -8.79
C VAL A 389 11.57 18.73 -8.12
N HIS A 390 12.43 19.70 -7.75
CA HIS A 390 13.59 19.52 -6.88
C HIS A 390 13.69 20.69 -5.91
N HIS A 391 14.51 20.59 -4.87
CA HIS A 391 14.62 21.63 -3.85
C HIS A 391 16.00 22.29 -3.82
N HIS A 392 16.01 23.60 -3.63
CA HIS A 392 17.20 24.35 -3.29
C HIS A 392 17.28 24.54 -1.78
N GLY A 393 18.41 24.16 -1.18
CA GLY A 393 18.65 24.36 0.23
C GLY A 393 18.90 25.83 0.61
N PRO A 394 18.81 26.16 1.92
CA PRO A 394 19.11 27.49 2.42
C PRO A 394 20.47 27.97 1.94
N GLY A 395 20.54 29.22 1.42
CA GLY A 395 21.79 29.84 0.97
C GLY A 395 22.31 29.42 -0.41
N SER A 396 21.60 28.57 -1.17
CA SER A 396 22.06 28.08 -2.49
C SER A 396 21.91 29.07 -3.63
N ARG A 397 21.20 30.19 -3.45
CA ARG A 397 21.16 31.35 -4.36
C ARG A 397 21.40 32.64 -3.59
N SER A 398 22.12 33.56 -4.19
CA SER A 398 22.45 34.90 -3.64
C SER A 398 21.16 35.66 -3.31
N GLY A 399 20.76 35.65 -2.05
CA GLY A 399 19.63 36.41 -1.53
C GLY A 399 18.67 35.58 -0.67
N GLU A 400 19.04 35.34 0.59
CA GLU A 400 18.11 35.42 1.72
C GLU A 400 17.03 34.35 1.92
N ALA A 401 17.00 33.21 1.24
CA ALA A 401 16.08 32.14 1.66
C ALA A 401 16.66 31.38 2.85
N SER A 402 16.06 31.59 4.01
CA SER A 402 16.34 30.81 5.24
C SER A 402 15.68 29.43 5.20
N HIS A 403 14.89 29.14 4.16
CA HIS A 403 14.05 27.96 4.00
C HIS A 403 14.34 27.21 2.70
N TRP A 404 14.00 25.94 2.65
CA TRP A 404 14.03 25.13 1.43
C TRP A 404 13.02 25.64 0.41
N GLN A 405 13.42 25.72 -0.85
CA GLN A 405 12.57 26.22 -1.92
C GLN A 405 12.31 25.14 -2.98
N PRO A 406 11.04 24.73 -3.20
CA PRO A 406 10.70 23.86 -4.31
C PRO A 406 10.85 24.61 -5.63
N VAL A 407 11.48 23.96 -6.62
CA VAL A 407 11.66 24.46 -7.97
C VAL A 407 11.07 23.48 -8.95
N LEU A 408 10.14 23.95 -9.79
CA LEU A 408 9.60 23.15 -10.88
C LEU A 408 10.48 23.31 -12.11
N GLU A 409 11.15 22.24 -12.49
CA GLU A 409 11.97 22.18 -13.70
C GLU A 409 11.08 21.82 -14.90
N LEU A 410 11.05 22.71 -15.88
CA LEU A 410 10.26 22.56 -17.12
C LEU A 410 11.13 22.46 -18.37
N SER A 411 12.46 22.64 -18.23
CA SER A 411 13.37 22.62 -19.36
C SER A 411 13.51 21.23 -19.97
N ASP A 412 13.46 21.12 -21.29
CA ASP A 412 13.80 19.89 -22.02
C ASP A 412 15.26 19.47 -21.82
N ARG A 413 16.10 20.40 -21.31
CA ARG A 413 17.51 20.19 -20.98
C ARG A 413 17.79 20.77 -19.59
N PRO A 414 17.39 20.06 -18.53
CA PRO A 414 17.66 20.49 -17.16
C PRO A 414 19.16 20.62 -16.90
N ALA A 415 19.53 21.53 -16.03
CA ALA A 415 20.91 21.62 -15.56
C ALA A 415 21.33 20.35 -14.79
N ASP A 416 22.60 19.95 -14.94
CA ASP A 416 23.12 18.74 -14.26
C ASP A 416 22.91 18.80 -12.73
N GLY A 417 23.00 19.97 -12.12
CA GLY A 417 22.72 20.16 -10.69
C GLY A 417 21.27 19.91 -10.31
N ALA A 418 20.29 20.29 -11.16
CA ALA A 418 18.88 20.01 -10.92
C ALA A 418 18.57 18.52 -11.04
N ILE A 419 19.16 17.85 -12.02
CA ILE A 419 19.07 16.40 -12.20
C ILE A 419 19.65 15.68 -10.99
N ALA A 420 20.87 16.05 -10.59
CA ALA A 420 21.55 15.44 -9.45
C ALA A 420 20.74 15.58 -8.14
N GLN A 421 20.19 16.79 -7.90
CA GLN A 421 19.34 17.05 -6.74
C GLN A 421 18.06 16.21 -6.77
N ARG A 422 17.41 16.12 -7.92
CA ARG A 422 16.20 15.27 -8.09
C ARG A 422 16.50 13.80 -7.81
N LEU A 423 17.57 13.28 -8.37
CA LEU A 423 17.97 11.88 -8.16
C LEU A 423 18.30 11.61 -6.69
N PHE A 424 19.00 12.54 -6.02
CA PHE A 424 19.28 12.47 -4.61
C PHE A 424 17.99 12.41 -3.76
N GLU A 425 17.01 13.27 -4.04
CA GLU A 425 15.74 13.32 -3.29
C GLU A 425 14.92 12.02 -3.46
N VAL A 426 14.84 11.50 -4.68
CA VAL A 426 14.17 10.21 -4.95
C VAL A 426 14.86 9.07 -4.22
N ASP A 427 16.18 9.11 -4.18
CA ASP A 427 17.00 8.13 -3.52
C ASP A 427 16.81 8.18 -2.00
N ALA A 428 16.87 9.36 -1.39
CA ALA A 428 16.61 9.57 0.02
C ALA A 428 15.18 9.13 0.42
N GLU A 429 14.17 9.37 -0.43
CA GLU A 429 12.82 8.84 -0.21
C GLU A 429 12.78 7.31 -0.25
N SER A 430 13.56 6.69 -1.15
CA SER A 430 13.62 5.24 -1.24
C SER A 430 14.20 4.58 0.02
N VAL A 431 15.17 5.22 0.67
CA VAL A 431 15.70 4.77 1.97
C VAL A 431 14.65 4.91 3.08
N ARG A 432 13.92 6.02 3.12
CA ARG A 432 12.81 6.19 4.09
C ARG A 432 11.72 5.15 3.87
N ARG A 433 11.45 4.78 2.62
CA ARG A 433 10.48 3.72 2.28
C ARG A 433 10.92 2.34 2.80
N LEU A 434 12.22 2.01 2.69
CA LEU A 434 12.78 0.80 3.30
C LEU A 434 12.62 0.83 4.84
N TYR A 435 12.91 1.96 5.47
CA TYR A 435 12.73 2.13 6.91
C TYR A 435 11.27 1.91 7.33
N VAL A 436 10.32 2.50 6.60
CA VAL A 436 8.89 2.28 6.85
C VAL A 436 8.54 0.80 6.71
N ALA A 437 8.99 0.11 5.66
CA ALA A 437 8.67 -1.29 5.44
C ALA A 437 9.16 -2.18 6.58
N LEU A 438 10.43 -2.04 7.00
CA LEU A 438 11.03 -2.82 8.08
C LEU A 438 10.39 -2.56 9.45
N THR A 439 9.83 -1.36 9.66
CA THR A 439 9.19 -0.97 10.93
C THR A 439 7.70 -1.31 11.00
N ARG A 440 7.16 -2.11 10.06
CA ARG A 440 5.74 -2.54 10.12
C ARG A 440 5.54 -3.81 10.92
N ALA A 441 6.59 -4.60 11.13
CA ALA A 441 6.53 -5.87 11.82
C ALA A 441 6.47 -5.71 13.35
N GLU A 442 5.62 -6.50 14.00
CA GLU A 442 5.56 -6.62 15.46
C GLU A 442 6.48 -7.73 15.96
N GLN A 443 6.39 -8.93 15.36
CA GLN A 443 7.02 -10.16 15.83
C GLN A 443 8.16 -10.60 14.93
N ARG A 444 7.91 -10.76 13.63
CA ARG A 444 8.92 -11.23 12.67
C ARG A 444 8.86 -10.45 11.35
N CYS A 445 10.04 -10.18 10.78
CA CYS A 445 10.22 -9.60 9.46
C CYS A 445 11.10 -10.51 8.61
N HIS A 446 10.60 -10.91 7.44
CA HIS A 446 11.32 -11.74 6.47
C HIS A 446 11.70 -10.88 5.28
N VAL A 447 12.99 -10.75 5.01
CA VAL A 447 13.55 -9.95 3.92
C VAL A 447 14.21 -10.90 2.93
N LEU A 448 13.77 -10.86 1.66
CA LEU A 448 14.43 -11.65 0.63
C LEU A 448 15.59 -10.87 0.02
N TRP A 449 16.70 -11.56 -0.15
CA TRP A 449 17.93 -10.97 -0.65
C TRP A 449 18.72 -11.98 -1.51
N GLY A 450 19.42 -11.49 -2.52
CA GLY A 450 20.26 -12.34 -3.37
C GLY A 450 20.98 -11.57 -4.47
N PRO A 451 21.84 -12.22 -5.24
CA PRO A 451 22.63 -11.62 -6.30
C PRO A 451 21.74 -11.36 -7.52
N VAL A 452 21.22 -10.16 -7.62
CA VAL A 452 20.42 -9.68 -8.76
C VAL A 452 21.12 -8.50 -9.39
N ALA A 453 21.18 -8.44 -10.72
CA ALA A 453 21.92 -7.41 -11.44
C ALA A 453 21.51 -5.97 -11.06
N ALA A 454 20.23 -5.74 -10.74
CA ALA A 454 19.70 -4.43 -10.34
C ALA A 454 19.80 -4.15 -8.82
N ALA A 455 20.24 -5.11 -8.00
CA ALA A 455 20.19 -4.98 -6.54
C ALA A 455 21.18 -3.93 -6.01
N ALA A 456 22.30 -3.71 -6.68
CA ALA A 456 23.35 -2.78 -6.25
C ALA A 456 22.86 -1.34 -6.00
N SER A 457 21.86 -0.90 -6.75
CA SER A 457 21.29 0.44 -6.63
C SER A 457 20.17 0.55 -5.60
N THR A 458 19.86 -0.55 -4.88
CA THR A 458 18.76 -0.54 -3.90
C THR A 458 19.17 0.12 -2.58
N PRO A 459 18.22 0.70 -1.83
CA PRO A 459 18.47 1.22 -0.49
C PRO A 459 19.05 0.16 0.44
N LEU A 460 18.54 -1.08 0.36
CA LEU A 460 19.03 -2.19 1.19
C LEU A 460 20.49 -2.52 0.87
N ALA A 461 20.85 -2.64 -0.42
CA ALA A 461 22.24 -2.90 -0.83
C ALA A 461 23.22 -1.88 -0.24
N ARG A 462 22.89 -0.59 -0.34
CA ARG A 462 23.75 0.48 0.19
C ARG A 462 23.88 0.41 1.71
N ARG A 463 22.80 0.11 2.42
CA ARG A 463 22.87 -0.02 3.88
C ARG A 463 23.70 -1.25 4.29
N LEU A 464 23.55 -2.36 3.58
CA LEU A 464 24.37 -3.56 3.80
C LEU A 464 25.85 -3.31 3.45
N ALA A 465 26.12 -2.63 2.33
CA ALA A 465 27.47 -2.25 1.94
C ALA A 465 28.14 -1.34 2.99
N ALA A 466 27.39 -0.36 3.51
CA ALA A 466 27.88 0.48 4.60
C ALA A 466 28.22 -0.31 5.87
N LEU A 467 27.43 -1.32 6.23
CA LEU A 467 27.71 -2.20 7.36
C LEU A 467 28.97 -3.07 7.11
N ALA A 468 29.15 -3.55 5.90
CA ALA A 468 30.26 -4.41 5.50
C ALA A 468 31.56 -3.64 5.19
N ASP A 469 31.58 -2.30 5.34
CA ASP A 469 32.68 -1.43 4.94
C ASP A 469 33.11 -1.62 3.46
N LEU A 470 32.12 -1.92 2.59
CA LEU A 470 32.33 -2.04 1.17
C LEU A 470 32.34 -0.66 0.50
N PRO A 471 33.10 -0.50 -0.61
CA PRO A 471 33.04 0.71 -1.40
C PRO A 471 31.62 0.97 -1.91
N GLU A 472 31.24 2.24 -2.00
CA GLU A 472 29.94 2.66 -2.57
C GLU A 472 29.84 2.42 -4.10
N ASP A 473 30.77 1.70 -4.71
CA ASP A 473 30.73 1.36 -6.14
C ASP A 473 29.62 0.35 -6.43
N PRO A 474 28.61 0.70 -7.24
CA PRO A 474 27.54 -0.20 -7.64
C PRO A 474 28.02 -1.51 -8.28
N LYS A 475 29.22 -1.52 -8.89
CA LYS A 475 29.80 -2.74 -9.48
C LYS A 475 30.30 -3.72 -8.43
N ALA A 476 30.85 -3.23 -7.32
CA ALA A 476 31.27 -4.11 -6.22
C ALA A 476 30.08 -4.76 -5.51
N ALA A 477 28.94 -4.09 -5.48
CA ALA A 477 27.70 -4.61 -4.91
C ALA A 477 26.96 -5.61 -5.83
N SER A 478 27.35 -5.77 -7.09
CA SER A 478 26.80 -6.81 -8.00
C SER A 478 27.60 -8.12 -7.98
N ASP A 479 28.72 -8.18 -7.25
CA ASP A 479 29.44 -9.43 -7.02
C ASP A 479 28.64 -10.32 -6.04
N PRO A 480 28.27 -11.56 -6.41
CA PRO A 480 27.50 -12.48 -5.57
C PRO A 480 28.10 -12.72 -4.18
N GLU A 481 29.44 -12.83 -4.10
CA GLU A 481 30.13 -13.01 -2.82
C GLU A 481 30.09 -11.75 -1.95
N ALA A 482 30.20 -10.55 -2.55
CA ALA A 482 30.10 -9.30 -1.84
C ALA A 482 28.67 -9.09 -1.28
N LEU A 483 27.64 -9.43 -2.05
CA LEU A 483 26.25 -9.40 -1.60
C LEU A 483 25.98 -10.40 -0.48
N ALA A 484 26.56 -11.59 -0.56
CA ALA A 484 26.47 -12.58 0.52
C ALA A 484 27.09 -12.04 1.81
N ARG A 485 28.32 -11.52 1.76
CA ARG A 485 29.01 -10.91 2.92
C ARG A 485 28.24 -9.73 3.48
N ALA A 486 27.64 -8.91 2.64
CA ALA A 486 26.87 -7.75 3.07
C ALA A 486 25.63 -8.13 3.93
N ALA A 487 24.97 -9.24 3.60
CA ALA A 487 23.87 -9.75 4.44
C ALA A 487 24.38 -10.26 5.81
N ASP A 488 25.51 -10.96 5.82
CA ASP A 488 26.14 -11.43 7.07
C ASP A 488 26.59 -10.27 7.95
N ALA A 489 27.06 -9.14 7.39
CA ALA A 489 27.42 -7.95 8.14
C ALA A 489 26.23 -7.35 8.91
N TRP A 490 25.00 -7.48 8.41
CA TRP A 490 23.82 -7.07 9.17
C TRP A 490 23.60 -7.95 10.40
N ARG A 491 23.73 -9.28 10.25
CA ARG A 491 23.68 -10.22 11.39
C ARG A 491 24.76 -9.88 12.42
N ASP A 492 25.99 -9.64 11.96
CA ASP A 492 27.15 -9.43 12.84
C ASP A 492 27.12 -8.05 13.54
N ALA A 493 26.45 -7.05 12.94
CA ALA A 493 26.26 -5.73 13.53
C ALA A 493 25.08 -5.65 14.52
N ALA A 494 24.16 -6.61 14.47
CA ALA A 494 23.00 -6.65 15.35
C ALA A 494 23.31 -7.41 16.65
N GLU A 495 22.48 -7.21 17.69
CA GLU A 495 22.57 -8.03 18.89
C GLU A 495 22.34 -9.52 18.56
N PRO A 496 23.04 -10.44 19.23
CA PRO A 496 22.92 -11.88 18.99
C PRO A 496 21.45 -12.34 19.04
N GLY A 497 21.03 -13.10 18.02
CA GLY A 497 19.66 -13.61 17.92
C GLY A 497 18.64 -12.63 17.33
N SER A 498 19.00 -11.36 17.07
CA SER A 498 18.11 -10.38 16.45
C SER A 498 17.97 -10.57 14.95
N VAL A 499 19.05 -10.94 14.26
CA VAL A 499 19.10 -11.14 12.81
C VAL A 499 19.63 -12.54 12.50
N ALA A 500 18.97 -13.26 11.61
CA ALA A 500 19.49 -14.48 10.99
C ALA A 500 19.57 -14.33 9.47
N VAL A 501 20.62 -14.93 8.88
CA VAL A 501 20.72 -15.11 7.44
C VAL A 501 20.55 -16.59 7.16
N VAL A 502 19.58 -16.92 6.33
CA VAL A 502 19.21 -18.31 6.00
C VAL A 502 19.33 -18.47 4.50
N ASP A 503 20.25 -19.36 4.09
CA ASP A 503 20.36 -19.73 2.69
C ASP A 503 19.18 -20.62 2.30
N VAL A 504 18.50 -20.22 1.22
CA VAL A 504 17.35 -20.94 0.68
C VAL A 504 17.69 -21.42 -0.73
N THR A 505 17.46 -22.71 -0.96
CA THR A 505 17.56 -23.35 -2.28
C THR A 505 16.17 -23.45 -2.89
N GLU A 506 16.10 -23.59 -4.23
CA GLU A 506 14.84 -23.82 -4.95
C GLU A 506 14.07 -25.03 -4.43
#